data_c7c38dd0830c1d24ba579fa9b98a5973
#
_entry.id   c7c38dd0830c1d24ba579fa9b98a5973
#
_cell.length_a   1.000
_cell.length_b   1.000
_cell.length_c   1.000
_cell.angle_alpha   90.00
_cell.angle_beta   90.00
_cell.angle_gamma   90.00
#
_symmetry.space_group_name_H-M   'P 1'
#
loop_
_entity.id
_entity.type
_entity.pdbx_description
1 polymer ?
#
loop_
_entity_poly.entity_id
_entity_poly.type
_entity_poly.pdbx_seq_one_letter_code
_entity_poly.pdbx_strand_id
1 'polypeptide(L)'
;MKSIRLIVLFVFLVSASAFSQSLSRVNSGIDLGLGYQDNEWVPSAMFHQELSLTNFSWFRIGWGVRTWGYYAGRTNLLPQSNALSNDTLKFGRITANGLSFLVGANVRLWRFDIGANTDLLGFAFGVKRSGLYTKPSFYEGQGAKYYNTYVASKPSTFNVIPLAMNKQSGQSEIFLRYWITDRIGLKLGYVHGRMTYMTDVKLDNGQKRFSTTYGVPYAGLSFPLYN
;
A
#
# COMPACT_ATOMS: atom_id res chain seq x y z
N MET A 1 -11.76 5.43 29.17
CA MET A 1 -10.34 5.81 29.08
C MET A 1 -9.71 5.65 27.69
N LYS A 2 -10.13 4.70 26.82
CA LYS A 2 -9.58 4.52 25.45
C LYS A 2 -9.95 5.66 24.51
N SER A 3 -11.17 6.21 24.61
CA SER A 3 -11.66 7.31 23.76
C SER A 3 -10.93 8.63 23.99
N ILE A 4 -10.51 8.93 25.22
CA ILE A 4 -9.79 10.17 25.56
C ILE A 4 -8.40 10.18 24.91
N ARG A 5 -7.72 9.04 24.85
CA ARG A 5 -6.38 8.91 24.20
C ARG A 5 -6.46 9.15 22.70
N LEU A 6 -7.55 8.74 22.07
CA LEU A 6 -7.75 8.96 20.63
C LEU A 6 -8.02 10.43 20.33
N ILE A 7 -8.81 11.11 21.18
CA ILE A 7 -9.10 12.56 21.05
C ILE A 7 -7.84 13.38 21.28
N VAL A 8 -7.02 13.03 22.27
CA VAL A 8 -5.75 13.71 22.54
C VAL A 8 -4.78 13.54 21.36
N LEU A 9 -4.70 12.34 20.76
CA LEU A 9 -3.89 12.10 19.58
C LEU A 9 -4.38 12.91 18.37
N PHE A 10 -5.69 13.01 18.19
CA PHE A 10 -6.29 13.78 17.10
C PHE A 10 -6.08 15.29 17.30
N VAL A 11 -6.21 15.79 18.52
CA VAL A 11 -5.92 17.20 18.87
C VAL A 11 -4.44 17.52 18.68
N PHE A 12 -3.53 16.59 18.99
CA PHE A 12 -2.09 16.77 18.73
C PHE A 12 -1.78 16.82 17.22
N LEU A 13 -2.43 16.01 16.40
CA LEU A 13 -2.28 16.02 14.94
C LEU A 13 -2.84 17.31 14.32
N VAL A 14 -3.94 17.84 14.85
CA VAL A 14 -4.56 19.09 14.36
C VAL A 14 -3.77 20.31 14.83
N SER A 15 -3.23 20.30 16.06
CA SER A 15 -2.42 21.41 16.56
C SER A 15 -1.03 21.49 15.89
N ALA A 16 -0.48 20.37 15.42
CA ALA A 16 0.76 20.38 14.66
C ALA A 16 0.63 21.14 13.32
N SER A 17 -0.56 21.18 12.73
CA SER A 17 -0.83 21.98 11.52
C SER A 17 -0.97 23.48 11.80
N ALA A 18 -1.32 23.89 13.03
CA ALA A 18 -1.49 25.31 13.39
C ALA A 18 -0.15 26.03 13.63
N PHE A 19 0.96 25.33 13.87
CA PHE A 19 2.28 25.94 14.05
C PHE A 19 3.07 26.15 12.75
N SER A 20 2.50 25.81 11.58
CA SER A 20 3.14 25.92 10.28
C SER A 20 2.97 27.29 9.63
N GLN A 21 3.18 28.39 10.36
CA GLN A 21 3.10 29.73 9.79
C GLN A 21 4.41 30.30 9.23
N SER A 22 5.35 29.47 8.77
CA SER A 22 6.33 29.94 7.80
C SER A 22 6.11 29.18 6.49
N LEU A 23 5.25 29.74 5.68
CA LEU A 23 4.75 29.21 4.40
C LEU A 23 5.82 28.80 3.37
N SER A 24 7.07 29.21 3.53
CA SER A 24 8.17 28.89 2.62
C SER A 24 8.79 27.48 2.78
N ARG A 25 8.36 26.69 3.76
CA ARG A 25 8.95 25.38 4.09
C ARG A 25 8.07 24.17 3.80
N VAL A 26 6.78 24.41 3.56
CA VAL A 26 5.82 23.35 3.24
C VAL A 26 5.64 23.29 1.73
N ASN A 27 5.90 22.14 1.15
CA ASN A 27 5.63 21.88 -0.25
C ASN A 27 4.48 20.88 -0.33
N SER A 28 3.44 21.21 -1.06
CA SER A 28 2.31 20.32 -1.33
C SER A 28 2.31 19.90 -2.78
N GLY A 29 1.82 18.71 -3.08
CA GLY A 29 1.74 18.25 -4.46
C GLY A 29 0.77 17.09 -4.65
N ILE A 30 0.51 16.81 -5.92
CA ILE A 30 -0.25 15.64 -6.36
C ILE A 30 0.63 14.83 -7.30
N ASP A 31 0.76 13.54 -7.04
CA ASP A 31 1.39 12.58 -7.93
C ASP A 31 0.32 11.68 -8.55
N LEU A 32 0.38 11.49 -9.85
CA LEU A 32 -0.47 10.56 -10.59
C LEU A 32 0.43 9.58 -11.33
N GLY A 33 0.20 8.28 -11.20
CA GLY A 33 1.05 7.33 -11.89
C GLY A 33 0.53 5.91 -11.91
N LEU A 34 1.32 5.06 -12.54
CA LEU A 34 0.99 3.69 -12.85
C LEU A 34 2.23 2.80 -12.70
N GLY A 35 2.10 1.73 -11.95
CA GLY A 35 3.03 0.61 -11.95
C GLY A 35 2.53 -0.51 -12.84
N TYR A 36 3.46 -1.19 -13.54
CA TYR A 36 3.10 -2.33 -14.38
C TYR A 36 4.23 -3.35 -14.43
N GLN A 37 3.90 -4.62 -14.21
CA GLN A 37 4.79 -5.77 -14.44
C GLN A 37 3.96 -7.06 -14.53
N ASP A 38 4.31 -7.97 -15.41
CA ASP A 38 3.79 -9.35 -15.48
C ASP A 38 2.25 -9.46 -15.37
N ASN A 39 1.54 -8.57 -16.08
CA ASN A 39 0.08 -8.48 -16.06
C ASN A 39 -0.52 -8.01 -14.70
N GLU A 40 0.29 -7.32 -13.90
CA GLU A 40 -0.13 -6.61 -12.69
C GLU A 40 -0.13 -5.10 -12.95
N TRP A 41 -1.23 -4.44 -12.61
CA TRP A 41 -1.42 -3.00 -12.77
C TRP A 41 -1.63 -2.36 -11.40
N VAL A 42 -0.87 -1.33 -11.11
CA VAL A 42 -0.92 -0.60 -9.83
C VAL A 42 -1.04 0.91 -10.10
N PRO A 43 -2.22 1.39 -10.52
CA PRO A 43 -2.48 2.82 -10.63
C PRO A 43 -2.54 3.45 -9.25
N SER A 44 -2.08 4.69 -9.14
CA SER A 44 -2.24 5.48 -7.92
C SER A 44 -2.34 6.97 -8.18
N ALA A 45 -3.06 7.65 -7.29
CA ALA A 45 -3.05 9.09 -7.14
C ALA A 45 -2.73 9.43 -5.69
N MET A 46 -1.79 10.34 -5.47
CA MET A 46 -1.29 10.68 -4.14
C MET A 46 -1.27 12.19 -3.96
N PHE A 47 -1.92 12.68 -2.91
CA PHE A 47 -1.67 14.00 -2.35
C PHE A 47 -0.58 13.88 -1.30
N HIS A 48 0.39 14.78 -1.31
CA HIS A 48 1.45 14.81 -0.30
C HIS A 48 1.76 16.23 0.18
N GLN A 49 2.21 16.32 1.42
CA GLN A 49 2.82 17.51 1.99
C GLN A 49 4.19 17.16 2.54
N GLU A 50 5.18 17.96 2.22
CA GLU A 50 6.58 17.78 2.59
C GLU A 50 7.07 19.02 3.33
N LEU A 51 7.67 18.83 4.50
CA LEU A 51 8.27 19.86 5.33
C LEU A 51 9.79 19.82 5.18
N SER A 52 10.39 20.91 4.71
CA SER A 52 11.84 21.09 4.69
C SER A 52 12.38 21.42 6.09
N LEU A 53 13.42 20.72 6.53
CA LEU A 53 14.04 21.00 7.82
C LEU A 53 14.83 22.30 7.80
N THR A 54 14.79 23.06 8.89
CA THR A 54 15.41 24.39 8.99
C THR A 54 16.91 24.39 8.67
N ASN A 55 17.64 23.42 9.20
CA ASN A 55 19.10 23.34 9.07
C ASN A 55 19.55 22.48 7.88
N PHE A 56 18.60 21.74 7.27
CA PHE A 56 18.85 20.83 6.16
C PHE A 56 17.73 20.99 5.12
N SER A 57 17.70 22.13 4.44
CA SER A 57 16.64 22.47 3.47
C SER A 57 16.53 21.48 2.30
N TRP A 58 17.58 20.73 2.06
CA TRP A 58 17.64 19.64 1.08
C TRP A 58 16.93 18.36 1.55
N PHE A 59 16.72 18.18 2.87
CA PHE A 59 16.03 17.03 3.42
C PHE A 59 14.61 17.39 3.84
N ARG A 60 13.67 16.56 3.39
CA ARG A 60 12.24 16.75 3.63
C ARG A 60 11.64 15.51 4.23
N ILE A 61 10.76 15.71 5.18
CA ILE A 61 9.88 14.69 5.71
C ILE A 61 8.44 15.09 5.40
N GLY A 62 7.58 14.11 5.15
CA GLY A 62 6.23 14.41 4.75
C GLY A 62 5.24 13.32 5.07
N TRP A 63 4.00 13.65 4.84
CA TRP A 63 2.87 12.75 4.90
C TRP A 63 2.03 12.90 3.63
N GLY A 64 1.17 11.93 3.39
CA GLY A 64 0.30 11.98 2.24
C GLY A 64 -0.91 11.07 2.39
N VAL A 65 -1.82 11.23 1.44
CA VAL A 65 -2.97 10.35 1.24
C VAL A 65 -2.89 9.81 -0.18
N ARG A 66 -2.91 8.48 -0.30
CA ARG A 66 -2.81 7.78 -1.58
C ARG A 66 -4.08 6.98 -1.82
N THR A 67 -4.69 7.16 -2.97
CA THR A 67 -5.61 6.20 -3.55
C THR A 67 -4.82 5.28 -4.46
N TRP A 68 -5.09 3.99 -4.40
CA TRP A 68 -4.38 3.01 -5.21
C TRP A 68 -5.31 1.89 -5.68
N GLY A 69 -4.95 1.28 -6.79
CA GLY A 69 -5.55 0.06 -7.30
C GLY A 69 -4.53 -1.05 -7.41
N TYR A 70 -4.98 -2.29 -7.28
CA TYR A 70 -4.22 -3.48 -7.62
C TYR A 70 -5.07 -4.38 -8.48
N TYR A 71 -4.63 -4.60 -9.70
CA TYR A 71 -5.33 -5.38 -10.70
C TYR A 71 -4.36 -6.42 -11.26
N ALA A 72 -4.59 -7.68 -10.95
CA ALA A 72 -3.73 -8.77 -11.39
C ALA A 72 -4.54 -9.86 -12.08
N GLY A 73 -3.92 -10.51 -13.04
CA GLY A 73 -4.44 -11.69 -13.70
C GLY A 73 -4.41 -12.92 -12.79
N ARG A 74 -3.98 -14.06 -13.32
CA ARG A 74 -3.85 -15.30 -12.53
C ARG A 74 -2.89 -15.10 -11.38
N THR A 75 -3.39 -15.24 -10.16
CA THR A 75 -2.61 -14.98 -8.94
C THR A 75 -2.84 -16.09 -7.93
N ASN A 76 -1.75 -16.53 -7.32
CA ASN A 76 -1.74 -17.52 -6.25
C ASN A 76 -1.48 -16.80 -4.92
N LEU A 77 -2.43 -16.87 -4.00
CA LEU A 77 -2.27 -16.34 -2.67
C LEU A 77 -1.83 -17.46 -1.72
N LEU A 78 -0.83 -17.16 -0.90
CA LEU A 78 -0.28 -18.08 0.11
C LEU A 78 -0.82 -17.77 1.50
N PRO A 79 -0.96 -18.75 2.39
CA PRO A 79 -1.38 -18.55 3.77
C PRO A 79 -0.33 -17.75 4.55
N GLN A 80 -0.78 -16.86 5.43
CA GLN A 80 0.13 -15.92 6.12
C GLN A 80 0.84 -16.46 7.35
N SER A 81 0.29 -17.46 8.02
CA SER A 81 0.81 -17.85 9.35
C SER A 81 1.47 -19.23 9.43
N ASN A 82 1.58 -19.95 8.33
CA ASN A 82 2.26 -21.25 8.31
C ASN A 82 3.23 -21.32 7.14
N ALA A 83 4.49 -21.04 7.41
CA ALA A 83 5.57 -21.14 6.43
C ALA A 83 5.75 -22.57 5.87
N LEU A 84 5.16 -23.56 6.52
CA LEU A 84 5.22 -24.98 6.13
C LEU A 84 3.99 -25.43 5.30
N SER A 85 2.97 -24.58 5.16
CA SER A 85 1.78 -24.91 4.40
C SER A 85 1.95 -24.46 2.96
N ASN A 86 2.08 -25.39 2.05
CA ASN A 86 2.09 -25.16 0.60
C ASN A 86 0.67 -24.97 0.03
N ASP A 87 -0.31 -24.76 0.90
CA ASP A 87 -1.68 -24.51 0.48
C ASP A 87 -1.78 -23.21 -0.27
N THR A 88 -2.60 -23.18 -1.29
CA THR A 88 -2.70 -22.04 -2.20
C THR A 88 -4.16 -21.72 -2.48
N LEU A 89 -4.50 -20.45 -2.47
CA LEU A 89 -5.79 -19.94 -2.96
C LEU A 89 -5.57 -19.31 -4.33
N LYS A 90 -6.00 -20.01 -5.39
CA LYS A 90 -5.74 -19.64 -6.79
C LYS A 90 -6.90 -18.83 -7.36
N PHE A 91 -6.59 -17.68 -7.92
CA PHE A 91 -7.56 -16.80 -8.59
C PHE A 91 -7.25 -16.67 -10.08
N GLY A 92 -8.28 -16.63 -10.90
CA GLY A 92 -8.15 -16.23 -12.30
C GLY A 92 -7.88 -14.74 -12.48
N ARG A 93 -8.40 -13.92 -11.57
CA ARG A 93 -8.20 -12.47 -11.53
C ARG A 93 -8.50 -11.95 -10.13
N ILE A 94 -7.66 -11.04 -9.64
CA ILE A 94 -7.93 -10.30 -8.41
C ILE A 94 -7.93 -8.79 -8.67
N THR A 95 -8.77 -8.07 -7.91
CA THR A 95 -8.90 -6.62 -8.03
C THR A 95 -9.17 -6.04 -6.65
N ALA A 96 -8.38 -5.05 -6.27
CA ALA A 96 -8.63 -4.28 -5.06
C ALA A 96 -8.32 -2.81 -5.30
N ASN A 97 -9.01 -1.96 -4.57
CA ASN A 97 -8.71 -0.54 -4.47
C ASN A 97 -8.46 -0.21 -3.01
N GLY A 98 -7.78 0.88 -2.76
CA GLY A 98 -7.53 1.31 -1.40
C GLY A 98 -7.30 2.80 -1.28
N LEU A 99 -7.38 3.24 -0.03
CA LEU A 99 -7.03 4.57 0.42
C LEU A 99 -6.05 4.40 1.58
N SER A 100 -4.89 5.02 1.50
CA SER A 100 -3.85 4.91 2.52
C SER A 100 -3.38 6.28 2.97
N PHE A 101 -3.16 6.42 4.28
CA PHE A 101 -2.33 7.46 4.85
C PHE A 101 -0.89 6.95 4.89
N LEU A 102 0.04 7.75 4.40
CA LEU A 102 1.44 7.39 4.27
C LEU A 102 2.36 8.44 4.87
N VAL A 103 3.57 8.03 5.16
CA VAL A 103 4.68 8.91 5.52
C VAL A 103 5.86 8.66 4.60
N GLY A 104 6.69 9.66 4.43
CA GLY A 104 7.86 9.56 3.59
C GLY A 104 8.93 10.58 3.92
N ALA A 105 10.06 10.39 3.28
CA ALA A 105 11.16 11.34 3.31
C ALA A 105 11.79 11.42 1.93
N ASN A 106 12.31 12.59 1.59
CA ASN A 106 13.08 12.77 0.38
C ASN A 106 14.23 13.75 0.56
N VAL A 107 15.15 13.66 -0.37
CA VAL A 107 16.30 14.53 -0.50
C VAL A 107 16.18 15.28 -1.81
N ARG A 108 16.20 16.62 -1.74
CA ARG A 108 16.22 17.47 -2.94
C ARG A 108 17.65 17.83 -3.31
N LEU A 109 18.04 17.45 -4.51
CA LEU A 109 19.32 17.79 -5.12
C LEU A 109 19.03 18.50 -6.45
N TRP A 110 19.11 19.84 -6.44
CA TRP A 110 18.80 20.68 -7.59
C TRP A 110 17.38 20.44 -8.13
N ARG A 111 17.21 19.78 -9.29
CA ARG A 111 15.93 19.45 -9.91
C ARG A 111 15.45 18.01 -9.61
N PHE A 112 16.19 17.28 -8.80
CA PHE A 112 15.87 15.91 -8.44
C PHE A 112 15.40 15.82 -7.00
N ASP A 113 14.34 15.07 -6.78
CA ASP A 113 13.94 14.58 -5.46
C ASP A 113 14.12 13.06 -5.45
N ILE A 114 14.90 12.54 -4.53
CA ILE A 114 15.09 11.11 -4.29
C ILE A 114 14.45 10.80 -2.95
N GLY A 115 13.51 9.87 -2.92
CA GLY A 115 12.78 9.60 -1.70
C GLY A 115 12.16 8.23 -1.60
N ALA A 116 11.56 8.01 -0.43
CA ALA A 116 10.79 6.83 -0.14
C ALA A 116 9.56 7.17 0.68
N ASN A 117 8.51 6.41 0.52
CA ASN A 117 7.32 6.51 1.33
C ASN A 117 6.74 5.12 1.64
N THR A 118 5.95 5.03 2.71
CA THR A 118 5.30 3.79 3.11
C THR A 118 3.91 4.07 3.69
N ASP A 119 2.99 3.17 3.41
CA ASP A 119 1.65 3.22 4.00
C ASP A 119 1.72 2.92 5.49
N LEU A 120 1.10 3.77 6.32
CA LEU A 120 0.94 3.57 7.75
C LEU A 120 -0.43 3.02 8.11
N LEU A 121 -1.48 3.61 7.57
CA LEU A 121 -2.87 3.24 7.80
C LEU A 121 -3.59 3.22 6.46
N GLY A 122 -4.55 2.31 6.30
CA GLY A 122 -5.32 2.29 5.08
C GLY A 122 -6.55 1.40 5.13
N PHE A 123 -7.38 1.60 4.13
CA PHE A 123 -8.54 0.79 3.84
C PHE A 123 -8.38 0.18 2.46
N ALA A 124 -8.66 -1.12 2.33
CA ALA A 124 -8.75 -1.78 1.05
C ALA A 124 -10.15 -2.35 0.85
N PHE A 125 -10.65 -2.23 -0.34
CA PHE A 125 -11.96 -2.71 -0.73
C PHE A 125 -11.90 -3.27 -2.16
N GLY A 126 -12.82 -4.17 -2.47
CA GLY A 126 -12.88 -4.80 -3.78
C GLY A 126 -14.01 -5.82 -3.84
N VAL A 127 -14.24 -6.32 -5.04
CA VAL A 127 -15.27 -7.30 -5.28
C VAL A 127 -14.90 -8.63 -4.62
N LYS A 128 -15.88 -9.24 -3.95
CA LYS A 128 -15.78 -10.61 -3.45
C LYS A 128 -15.55 -11.57 -4.62
N ARG A 129 -14.54 -12.41 -4.52
CA ARG A 129 -14.16 -13.35 -5.57
C ARG A 129 -13.98 -14.74 -4.99
N SER A 130 -14.25 -15.76 -5.84
CA SER A 130 -14.00 -17.15 -5.48
C SER A 130 -12.65 -17.59 -5.99
N GLY A 131 -11.82 -18.09 -5.09
CA GLY A 131 -10.52 -18.70 -5.39
C GLY A 131 -10.58 -20.20 -5.19
N LEU A 132 -9.89 -20.97 -6.03
CA LEU A 132 -9.74 -22.41 -5.88
C LEU A 132 -8.71 -22.69 -4.79
N TYR A 133 -9.16 -23.31 -3.69
CA TYR A 133 -8.27 -23.73 -2.63
C TYR A 133 -7.64 -25.07 -2.97
N THR A 134 -6.31 -25.11 -3.03
CA THR A 134 -5.55 -26.33 -3.34
C THR A 134 -4.58 -26.64 -2.22
N LYS A 135 -4.46 -27.94 -1.90
CA LYS A 135 -3.55 -28.49 -0.89
C LYS A 135 -2.61 -29.50 -1.57
N PRO A 136 -1.32 -29.55 -1.21
CA PRO A 136 -0.44 -30.58 -1.74
C PRO A 136 -0.96 -31.98 -1.43
N SER A 137 -0.84 -32.88 -2.40
CA SER A 137 -1.39 -34.26 -2.34
C SER A 137 -0.79 -35.14 -1.25
N PHE A 138 0.29 -34.72 -0.59
CA PHE A 138 0.95 -35.50 0.46
C PHE A 138 0.18 -35.60 1.78
N TYR A 139 -0.90 -34.87 1.96
CA TYR A 139 -1.72 -34.83 3.18
C TYR A 139 -3.15 -35.26 2.92
N GLU A 140 -3.32 -36.32 2.15
CA GLU A 140 -4.64 -36.94 2.01
C GLU A 140 -5.17 -37.37 3.37
N GLY A 141 -6.35 -36.88 3.70
CA GLY A 141 -7.11 -37.29 4.88
C GLY A 141 -7.16 -36.30 6.03
N GLN A 142 -6.38 -35.21 6.03
CA GLN A 142 -6.51 -34.15 7.05
C GLN A 142 -7.18 -32.92 6.44
N GLY A 143 -8.41 -32.62 6.86
CA GLY A 143 -9.11 -31.39 6.56
C GLY A 143 -9.57 -31.26 5.11
N ALA A 144 -10.15 -32.30 4.53
CA ALA A 144 -10.57 -32.34 3.12
C ALA A 144 -11.80 -31.50 2.77
N LYS A 145 -12.41 -30.79 3.72
CA LYS A 145 -13.70 -30.10 3.51
C LYS A 145 -13.64 -29.03 2.42
N TYR A 146 -12.58 -28.25 2.35
CA TYR A 146 -12.42 -27.15 1.39
C TYR A 146 -11.43 -27.44 0.28
N TYR A 147 -10.72 -28.56 0.36
CA TYR A 147 -9.75 -28.97 -0.66
C TYR A 147 -10.42 -29.10 -2.04
N ASN A 148 -9.77 -28.54 -3.06
CA ASN A 148 -10.25 -28.50 -4.44
C ASN A 148 -11.64 -27.89 -4.62
N THR A 149 -12.02 -26.96 -3.74
CA THR A 149 -13.28 -26.23 -3.82
C THR A 149 -13.04 -24.73 -4.04
N TYR A 150 -14.05 -24.07 -4.62
CA TYR A 150 -14.03 -22.62 -4.76
C TYR A 150 -14.48 -21.96 -3.46
N VAL A 151 -13.63 -21.12 -2.88
CA VAL A 151 -13.91 -20.43 -1.63
C VAL A 151 -14.02 -18.93 -1.88
N ALA A 152 -15.09 -18.35 -1.38
CA ALA A 152 -15.31 -16.91 -1.49
C ALA A 152 -14.39 -16.13 -0.55
N SER A 153 -13.80 -15.05 -1.06
CA SER A 153 -12.89 -14.18 -0.33
C SER A 153 -12.97 -12.74 -0.80
N LYS A 154 -12.55 -11.82 0.06
CA LYS A 154 -12.53 -10.37 -0.21
C LYS A 154 -11.22 -9.75 0.28
N PRO A 155 -10.81 -8.56 -0.23
CA PRO A 155 -9.65 -7.84 0.28
C PRO A 155 -9.77 -7.56 1.78
N SER A 156 -8.64 -7.58 2.49
CA SER A 156 -8.57 -7.18 3.91
C SER A 156 -8.89 -5.70 4.04
N THR A 157 -9.95 -5.37 4.80
CA THR A 157 -10.53 -4.02 4.77
C THR A 157 -9.66 -2.99 5.48
N PHE A 158 -9.17 -3.28 6.68
CA PHE A 158 -8.38 -2.34 7.47
C PHE A 158 -6.93 -2.78 7.56
N ASN A 159 -6.00 -1.85 7.31
CA ASN A 159 -4.58 -2.12 7.20
C ASN A 159 -3.80 -1.14 8.06
N VAL A 160 -2.92 -1.66 8.92
CA VAL A 160 -2.06 -0.88 9.82
C VAL A 160 -0.62 -1.33 9.61
N ILE A 161 0.26 -0.41 9.28
CA ILE A 161 1.69 -0.62 9.01
C ILE A 161 1.91 -1.91 8.20
N PRO A 162 1.30 -2.00 6.99
CA PRO A 162 1.10 -3.28 6.31
C PRO A 162 2.41 -4.03 6.02
N LEU A 163 3.48 -3.32 5.69
CA LEU A 163 4.75 -3.96 5.38
C LEU A 163 5.49 -4.46 6.62
N ALA A 164 5.45 -3.72 7.73
CA ALA A 164 6.11 -4.15 8.96
C ALA A 164 5.38 -5.32 9.64
N MET A 165 4.05 -5.30 9.60
CA MET A 165 3.25 -6.36 10.23
C MET A 165 3.07 -7.61 9.37
N ASN A 166 3.43 -7.58 8.09
CA ASN A 166 3.37 -8.72 7.16
C ASN A 166 2.01 -9.43 7.03
N LYS A 167 0.91 -8.78 7.45
CA LYS A 167 -0.42 -9.43 7.54
C LYS A 167 -1.53 -8.70 6.79
N GLN A 168 -1.24 -7.57 6.16
CA GLN A 168 -2.25 -6.67 5.63
C GLN A 168 -1.85 -6.12 4.26
N SER A 169 -2.81 -5.54 3.55
CA SER A 169 -2.56 -4.90 2.25
C SER A 169 -1.95 -3.52 2.43
N GLY A 170 -0.99 -3.19 1.58
CA GLY A 170 -0.36 -1.88 1.53
C GLY A 170 0.92 -1.90 0.73
N GLN A 171 1.51 -0.73 0.57
CA GLN A 171 2.68 -0.58 -0.29
C GLN A 171 3.69 0.42 0.26
N SER A 172 4.93 0.26 -0.18
CA SER A 172 6.02 1.23 -0.05
C SER A 172 6.57 1.54 -1.43
N GLU A 173 7.11 2.71 -1.58
CA GLU A 173 7.64 3.21 -2.83
C GLU A 173 9.00 3.84 -2.58
N ILE A 174 9.96 3.55 -3.44
CA ILE A 174 11.17 4.35 -3.62
C ILE A 174 11.06 5.06 -4.95
N PHE A 175 11.45 6.33 -5.01
CA PHE A 175 11.27 7.13 -6.22
C PHE A 175 12.39 8.12 -6.47
N LEU A 176 12.54 8.45 -7.73
CA LEU A 176 13.26 9.58 -8.26
C LEU A 176 12.24 10.49 -8.97
N ARG A 177 12.17 11.75 -8.58
CA ARG A 177 11.35 12.76 -9.26
C ARG A 177 12.27 13.79 -9.90
N TYR A 178 12.11 14.01 -11.19
CA TYR A 178 12.83 15.05 -11.94
C TYR A 178 11.86 16.17 -12.31
N TRP A 179 12.14 17.38 -11.88
CA TRP A 179 11.35 18.57 -12.18
C TRP A 179 11.72 19.13 -13.56
N ILE A 180 10.90 18.83 -14.57
CA ILE A 180 11.07 19.33 -15.93
C ILE A 180 10.87 20.84 -15.94
N THR A 181 9.81 21.29 -15.29
CA THR A 181 9.49 22.70 -15.02
C THR A 181 9.15 22.86 -13.53
N ASP A 182 8.94 24.10 -13.08
CA ASP A 182 8.47 24.36 -11.72
C ASP A 182 7.03 23.84 -11.47
N ARG A 183 6.32 23.42 -12.52
CA ARG A 183 4.93 22.98 -12.46
C ARG A 183 4.73 21.49 -12.76
N ILE A 184 5.70 20.83 -13.36
CA ILE A 184 5.58 19.44 -13.80
C ILE A 184 6.86 18.69 -13.49
N GLY A 185 6.74 17.61 -12.74
CA GLY A 185 7.78 16.64 -12.47
C GLY A 185 7.49 15.28 -13.11
N LEU A 186 8.50 14.61 -13.59
CA LEU A 186 8.46 13.20 -13.97
C LEU A 186 8.91 12.37 -12.77
N LYS A 187 8.10 11.41 -12.36
CA LYS A 187 8.40 10.51 -11.25
C LYS A 187 8.63 9.10 -11.79
N LEU A 188 9.77 8.53 -11.47
CA LEU A 188 10.11 7.13 -11.73
C LEU A 188 10.38 6.45 -10.40
N GLY A 189 9.98 5.20 -10.25
CA GLY A 189 10.14 4.53 -8.98
C GLY A 189 9.91 3.03 -9.06
N TYR A 190 9.96 2.42 -7.90
CA TYR A 190 9.63 1.02 -7.68
C TYR A 190 8.67 0.92 -6.51
N VAL A 191 7.54 0.30 -6.75
CA VAL A 191 6.53 0.05 -5.72
C VAL A 191 6.63 -1.40 -5.30
N HIS A 192 6.87 -1.62 -4.00
CA HIS A 192 6.76 -2.93 -3.37
C HIS A 192 5.52 -2.96 -2.49
N GLY A 193 4.70 -3.97 -2.67
CA GLY A 193 3.45 -4.07 -1.93
C GLY A 193 3.04 -5.50 -1.61
N ARG A 194 1.98 -5.58 -0.83
CA ARG A 194 1.33 -6.82 -0.46
C ARG A 194 -0.17 -6.67 -0.65
N MET A 195 -0.80 -7.69 -1.20
CA MET A 195 -2.24 -7.82 -1.30
C MET A 195 -2.72 -9.00 -0.46
N THR A 196 -3.66 -8.74 0.44
CA THR A 196 -4.23 -9.74 1.35
C THR A 196 -5.72 -9.87 1.11
N TYR A 197 -6.14 -11.11 0.97
CA TYR A 197 -7.54 -11.51 0.90
C TYR A 197 -7.93 -12.34 2.12
N MET A 198 -9.17 -12.20 2.54
CA MET A 198 -9.74 -12.95 3.66
C MET A 198 -10.92 -13.80 3.17
N THR A 199 -10.90 -15.07 3.52
CA THR A 199 -12.04 -15.98 3.35
C THR A 199 -13.08 -15.77 4.45
N ASP A 200 -14.34 -16.05 4.16
CA ASP A 200 -15.43 -15.93 5.14
C ASP A 200 -15.27 -16.97 6.28
N VAL A 201 -14.73 -18.13 5.95
CA VAL A 201 -14.53 -19.26 6.87
C VAL A 201 -13.05 -19.59 7.04
N LYS A 202 -12.68 -20.27 8.12
CA LYS A 202 -11.35 -20.88 8.23
C LYS A 202 -11.29 -22.08 7.29
N LEU A 203 -10.22 -22.16 6.50
CA LEU A 203 -9.97 -23.30 5.61
C LEU A 203 -9.34 -24.46 6.40
N ASP A 204 -9.07 -25.56 5.73
CA ASP A 204 -8.58 -26.80 6.34
C ASP A 204 -7.26 -26.63 7.09
N ASN A 205 -6.44 -25.65 6.70
CA ASN A 205 -5.21 -25.25 7.40
C ASN A 205 -5.45 -24.31 8.61
N GLY A 206 -6.69 -24.05 8.98
CA GLY A 206 -7.05 -23.14 10.07
C GLY A 206 -6.91 -21.64 9.71
N GLN A 207 -6.51 -21.30 8.48
CA GLN A 207 -6.25 -19.92 8.05
C GLN A 207 -7.48 -19.30 7.40
N LYS A 208 -7.58 -17.96 7.56
CA LYS A 208 -8.54 -17.11 6.85
C LYS A 208 -7.86 -16.12 5.91
N ARG A 209 -6.57 -15.86 6.11
CA ARG A 209 -5.82 -14.83 5.38
C ARG A 209 -4.82 -15.44 4.45
N PHE A 210 -4.88 -15.00 3.20
CA PHE A 210 -3.99 -15.38 2.13
C PHE A 210 -3.46 -14.13 1.45
N SER A 211 -2.18 -14.10 1.12
CA SER A 211 -1.54 -12.92 0.55
C SER A 211 -0.59 -13.26 -0.57
N THR A 212 -0.37 -12.27 -1.42
CA THR A 212 0.74 -12.21 -2.36
C THR A 212 1.51 -10.92 -2.16
N THR A 213 2.79 -10.94 -2.46
CA THR A 213 3.62 -9.73 -2.58
C THR A 213 3.83 -9.42 -4.05
N TYR A 214 3.93 -8.16 -4.37
CA TYR A 214 4.25 -7.69 -5.71
C TYR A 214 5.34 -6.62 -5.66
N GLY A 215 6.03 -6.46 -6.77
CA GLY A 215 7.02 -5.43 -6.96
C GLY A 215 6.99 -4.96 -8.40
N VAL A 216 6.69 -3.69 -8.63
CA VAL A 216 6.48 -3.17 -9.97
C VAL A 216 7.28 -1.89 -10.21
N PRO A 217 7.92 -1.73 -11.38
CA PRO A 217 8.40 -0.44 -11.82
C PRO A 217 7.21 0.52 -11.96
N TYR A 218 7.42 1.78 -11.60
CA TYR A 218 6.38 2.79 -11.52
C TYR A 218 6.81 4.05 -12.25
N ALA A 219 5.90 4.63 -13.02
CA ALA A 219 6.08 5.91 -13.67
C ALA A 219 4.88 6.83 -13.42
N GLY A 220 5.12 8.11 -13.28
CA GLY A 220 4.05 9.07 -13.01
C GLY A 220 4.46 10.51 -13.24
N LEU A 221 3.51 11.39 -13.07
CA LEU A 221 3.66 12.82 -13.12
C LEU A 221 3.40 13.43 -11.75
N SER A 222 4.17 14.45 -11.41
CA SER A 222 4.04 15.22 -10.17
C SER A 222 3.68 16.66 -10.49
N PHE A 223 2.70 17.17 -9.77
CA PHE A 223 2.19 18.53 -9.89
C PHE A 223 2.26 19.21 -8.53
N PRO A 224 3.08 20.28 -8.37
CA PRO A 224 3.10 21.03 -7.14
C PRO A 224 1.79 21.82 -7.00
N LEU A 225 1.28 21.88 -5.79
CA LEU A 225 0.20 22.77 -5.44
C LEU A 225 0.83 24.04 -4.85
N TYR A 226 0.60 25.16 -5.50
CA TYR A 226 1.07 26.46 -5.01
C TYR A 226 0.16 26.94 -3.89
N ASN A 227 0.77 27.37 -2.81
CA ASN A 227 0.13 28.11 -1.73
C ASN A 227 0.42 29.59 -1.90
#